data_7aaf2d9399595b466b59e3b40cba1247
#
_entry.id   7aaf2d9399595b466b59e3b40cba1247
#
_cell.length_a   1.000
_cell.length_b   1.000
_cell.length_c   1.000
_cell.angle_alpha   90.00
_cell.angle_beta   90.00
_cell.angle_gamma   90.00
#
_symmetry.space_group_name_H-M   'P 1'
#
loop_
_entity.id
_entity.type
_entity.pdbx_description
1 polymer ?
#
loop_
_entity_poly.entity_id
_entity_poly.type
_entity_poly.pdbx_seq_one_letter_code
_entity_poly.pdbx_strand_id
1 'polypeptide(L)'
;MKKILLAVMALLAMASTSVFGMYGDQDDWIDFLTDGNQLRARMDQVGFVLGNNTIKGTFGVRSQALGTLLGNIISGQTNNIGLDATISAGIGYTSEPFGIGVGYNFTYYNSTLGVHTPVLVMNALNNNLRIAVPVQVAVSKEPFGKGTGNNWKDYLGVSTDIQIRYYTGIDAFNAIRVYVKYGQSGYKEVQNNMDMFQQSVGFETRFYFLNTAIGNVTVNPFLKVAFNTALVGNNTMVRAGEAIYSIYAQKDIKWDKNPYDITAAAVLGITANSDIVSLYVEPSLGYTAVYGGKLQTAAADSIVEHSLYWGAYAELYITPVQDLEWYFEMDVNNSNTDGSNIPVHFETTTGITWYLPEF
;
A
#
# COMPACT_ATOMS: atom_id res chain seq x y z
N MET A 1 26.85 -20.79 -13.59
CA MET A 1 26.68 -19.32 -13.60
C MET A 1 25.27 -18.88 -14.04
N LYS A 2 24.70 -19.26 -15.19
CA LYS A 2 23.35 -18.85 -15.59
C LYS A 2 22.23 -19.28 -14.60
N LYS A 3 22.32 -20.47 -13.99
CA LYS A 3 21.32 -20.94 -12.99
C LYS A 3 21.42 -20.21 -11.66
N ILE A 4 22.62 -19.78 -11.26
CA ILE A 4 22.83 -18.95 -10.06
C ILE A 4 22.33 -17.53 -10.30
N LEU A 5 22.56 -16.99 -11.50
CA LEU A 5 22.03 -15.66 -11.88
C LEU A 5 20.50 -15.65 -11.92
N LEU A 6 19.85 -16.71 -12.39
CA LEU A 6 18.39 -16.86 -12.40
C LEU A 6 17.83 -17.00 -10.96
N ALA A 7 18.51 -17.74 -10.09
CA ALA A 7 18.11 -17.87 -8.69
C ALA A 7 18.31 -16.54 -7.92
N VAL A 8 19.38 -15.80 -8.20
CA VAL A 8 19.63 -14.47 -7.65
C VAL A 8 18.60 -13.46 -8.20
N MET A 9 18.25 -13.54 -9.49
CA MET A 9 17.21 -12.69 -10.06
C MET A 9 15.80 -13.02 -9.50
N ALA A 10 15.50 -14.29 -9.23
CA ALA A 10 14.27 -14.69 -8.58
C ALA A 10 14.20 -14.24 -7.12
N LEU A 11 15.31 -14.32 -6.38
CA LEU A 11 15.47 -13.77 -5.02
C LEU A 11 15.39 -12.24 -5.00
N LEU A 12 15.96 -11.56 -6.00
CA LEU A 12 15.88 -10.10 -6.14
C LEU A 12 14.47 -9.62 -6.56
N ALA A 13 13.76 -10.42 -7.34
CA ALA A 13 12.35 -10.15 -7.63
C ALA A 13 11.47 -10.33 -6.37
N MET A 14 11.87 -11.19 -5.43
CA MET A 14 11.20 -11.34 -4.14
C MET A 14 11.58 -10.25 -3.13
N ALA A 15 12.80 -9.73 -3.18
CA ALA A 15 13.26 -8.66 -2.26
C ALA A 15 12.74 -7.25 -2.63
N SER A 16 12.24 -7.05 -3.85
CA SER A 16 11.69 -5.76 -4.28
C SER A 16 10.16 -5.66 -4.10
N THR A 17 9.53 -6.73 -3.71
CA THR A 17 8.14 -6.73 -3.27
C THR A 17 8.16 -6.72 -1.75
N SER A 18 7.36 -5.87 -1.15
CA SER A 18 7.05 -6.04 0.27
C SER A 18 6.56 -7.49 0.42
N VAL A 19 7.43 -8.37 0.84
CA VAL A 19 7.26 -9.83 0.90
C VAL A 19 6.13 -10.26 1.87
N PHE A 20 5.30 -9.31 2.24
CA PHE A 20 4.45 -9.37 3.38
C PHE A 20 3.00 -9.59 3.10
N GLY A 21 2.59 -9.46 1.86
CA GLY A 21 1.19 -9.55 1.59
C GLY A 21 0.74 -10.97 1.42
N MET A 22 0.13 -11.49 2.40
CA MET A 22 -0.95 -12.41 2.14
C MET A 22 -2.10 -11.60 1.53
N TYR A 23 -1.79 -10.85 0.48
CA TYR A 23 -2.74 -10.06 -0.32
C TYR A 23 -3.78 -9.30 0.51
N GLY A 24 -3.45 -8.98 1.78
CA GLY A 24 -4.33 -8.30 2.72
C GLY A 24 -4.51 -6.82 2.43
N ASP A 25 -3.49 -6.18 1.86
CA ASP A 25 -3.51 -4.81 1.42
C ASP A 25 -3.69 -4.71 -0.10
N GLN A 26 -4.02 -3.52 -0.59
CA GLN A 26 -4.35 -3.27 -1.99
C GLN A 26 -3.20 -3.57 -2.94
N ASP A 27 -1.97 -3.40 -2.46
CA ASP A 27 -0.77 -3.32 -3.27
C ASP A 27 -0.12 -4.68 -3.58
N ASP A 28 -0.50 -5.74 -2.86
CA ASP A 28 0.22 -7.00 -2.88
C ASP A 28 -0.22 -7.98 -3.99
N TRP A 29 -1.38 -7.75 -4.58
CA TRP A 29 -1.95 -8.66 -5.56
C TRP A 29 -1.18 -8.74 -6.88
N ILE A 30 -0.36 -7.76 -7.20
CA ILE A 30 0.29 -7.67 -8.53
C ILE A 30 1.24 -8.85 -8.83
N ASP A 31 1.80 -9.45 -7.81
CA ASP A 31 2.75 -10.56 -7.94
C ASP A 31 2.11 -11.95 -7.71
N PHE A 32 0.82 -12.02 -7.35
CA PHE A 32 0.12 -13.26 -7.01
C PHE A 32 0.32 -14.39 -8.02
N LEU A 33 0.17 -14.10 -9.31
CA LEU A 33 0.29 -15.11 -10.36
C LEU A 33 1.72 -15.60 -10.59
N THR A 34 2.73 -14.85 -10.16
CA THR A 34 4.15 -15.17 -10.32
C THR A 34 4.82 -15.68 -9.05
N ASP A 35 4.18 -15.49 -7.88
CA ASP A 35 4.72 -15.96 -6.62
C ASP A 35 4.88 -17.48 -6.59
N GLY A 36 5.94 -17.95 -5.95
CA GLY A 36 6.13 -19.38 -5.67
C GLY A 36 5.11 -19.88 -4.64
N ASN A 37 5.01 -21.21 -4.53
CA ASN A 37 4.26 -21.83 -3.45
C ASN A 37 4.87 -21.43 -2.11
N GLN A 38 4.02 -21.02 -1.18
CA GLN A 38 4.43 -20.67 0.17
C GLN A 38 3.28 -20.89 1.15
N LEU A 39 3.63 -21.34 2.34
CA LEU A 39 2.72 -21.47 3.47
C LEU A 39 3.44 -20.86 4.67
N ARG A 40 2.90 -19.80 5.23
CA ARG A 40 3.57 -19.05 6.28
C ARG A 40 2.64 -18.53 7.36
N ALA A 41 3.20 -18.38 8.55
CA ALA A 41 2.57 -17.68 9.67
C ALA A 41 3.50 -16.57 10.15
N ARG A 42 2.93 -15.40 10.36
CA ARG A 42 3.57 -14.22 10.93
C ARG A 42 2.73 -13.77 12.13
N MET A 43 3.27 -12.93 13.00
CA MET A 43 2.53 -12.48 14.19
C MET A 43 1.20 -11.82 13.88
N ASP A 44 1.09 -11.18 12.73
CA ASP A 44 -0.09 -10.42 12.29
C ASP A 44 -0.88 -11.11 11.17
N GLN A 45 -0.36 -12.19 10.59
CA GLN A 45 -0.98 -12.84 9.43
C GLN A 45 -0.64 -14.32 9.30
N VAL A 46 -1.56 -15.07 8.71
CA VAL A 46 -1.37 -16.47 8.34
C VAL A 46 -2.05 -16.77 7.01
N GLY A 47 -1.44 -17.61 6.19
CA GLY A 47 -2.06 -18.03 4.94
C GLY A 47 -1.09 -18.72 3.99
N PHE A 48 -1.52 -18.90 2.75
CA PHE A 48 -0.77 -19.63 1.74
C PHE A 48 -0.98 -19.09 0.32
N VAL A 49 -0.01 -19.36 -0.53
CA VAL A 49 -0.11 -19.37 -1.99
C VAL A 49 0.29 -20.76 -2.46
N LEU A 50 -0.60 -21.46 -3.11
CA LEU A 50 -0.38 -22.81 -3.59
C LEU A 50 -0.86 -22.95 -5.04
N GLY A 51 -0.15 -23.73 -5.82
CA GLY A 51 -0.55 -24.02 -7.18
C GLY A 51 0.50 -24.75 -7.99
N ASN A 52 0.23 -24.84 -9.24
CA ASN A 52 1.11 -25.41 -10.26
C ASN A 52 1.38 -24.37 -11.35
N ASN A 53 1.97 -24.81 -12.47
CA ASN A 53 2.27 -23.93 -13.61
C ASN A 53 1.02 -23.43 -14.37
N THR A 54 -0.18 -23.84 -13.96
CA THR A 54 -1.43 -23.51 -14.64
C THR A 54 -2.45 -22.84 -13.74
N ILE A 55 -2.61 -23.31 -12.51
CA ILE A 55 -3.61 -22.80 -11.56
C ILE A 55 -2.92 -22.46 -10.25
N LYS A 56 -3.19 -21.29 -9.74
CA LYS A 56 -2.78 -20.82 -8.40
C LYS A 56 -3.99 -20.43 -7.57
N GLY A 57 -3.92 -20.73 -6.29
CA GLY A 57 -4.89 -20.29 -5.30
C GLY A 57 -4.18 -19.63 -4.12
N THR A 58 -4.86 -18.71 -3.47
CA THR A 58 -4.39 -18.08 -2.24
C THR A 58 -5.51 -17.93 -1.24
N PHE A 59 -5.14 -18.02 0.03
CA PHE A 59 -6.00 -17.68 1.15
C PHE A 59 -5.14 -17.12 2.27
N GLY A 60 -5.64 -16.11 2.95
CA GLY A 60 -4.95 -15.53 4.10
C GLY A 60 -5.87 -14.74 5.01
N VAL A 61 -5.41 -14.58 6.24
CA VAL A 61 -6.03 -13.73 7.25
C VAL A 61 -4.94 -12.85 7.85
N ARG A 62 -5.18 -11.56 7.89
CA ARG A 62 -4.32 -10.56 8.55
C ARG A 62 -5.12 -9.82 9.61
N SER A 63 -4.48 -9.50 10.74
CA SER A 63 -5.06 -8.66 11.77
C SER A 63 -3.97 -7.85 12.47
N GLN A 64 -4.06 -6.54 12.43
CA GLN A 64 -3.17 -5.66 13.19
C GLN A 64 -3.45 -5.71 14.70
N ALA A 65 -4.62 -6.22 15.09
CA ALA A 65 -5.01 -6.33 16.50
C ALA A 65 -4.05 -7.21 17.32
N LEU A 66 -3.38 -8.20 16.73
CA LEU A 66 -2.41 -9.04 17.46
C LEU A 66 -1.19 -8.25 17.92
N GLY A 67 -0.64 -7.36 17.08
CA GLY A 67 0.45 -6.47 17.46
C GLY A 67 0.03 -5.47 18.54
N THR A 68 -1.15 -4.88 18.39
CA THR A 68 -1.75 -3.98 19.38
C THR A 68 -2.06 -4.71 20.69
N LEU A 69 -2.54 -5.96 20.62
CA LEU A 69 -2.79 -6.80 21.80
C LEU A 69 -1.52 -7.02 22.60
N LEU A 70 -0.44 -7.41 21.97
CA LEU A 70 0.84 -7.63 22.63
C LEU A 70 1.39 -6.33 23.23
N GLY A 71 1.31 -5.22 22.50
CA GLY A 71 1.69 -3.90 23.00
C GLY A 71 0.88 -3.49 24.23
N ASN A 72 -0.42 -3.71 24.24
CA ASN A 72 -1.31 -3.41 25.36
C ASN A 72 -1.03 -4.32 26.57
N ILE A 73 -0.76 -5.60 26.35
CA ILE A 73 -0.37 -6.53 27.42
C ILE A 73 0.95 -6.07 28.07
N ILE A 74 1.94 -5.73 27.27
CA ILE A 74 3.26 -5.28 27.75
C ILE A 74 3.16 -3.94 28.49
N SER A 75 2.35 -3.01 27.97
CA SER A 75 2.18 -1.67 28.58
C SER A 75 1.17 -1.63 29.73
N GLY A 76 0.46 -2.74 30.01
CA GLY A 76 -0.58 -2.81 31.04
C GLY A 76 -1.85 -2.01 30.69
N GLN A 77 -2.04 -1.63 29.44
CA GLN A 77 -3.26 -0.94 29.00
C GLN A 77 -4.39 -1.94 28.76
N THR A 78 -5.56 -1.62 29.28
CA THR A 78 -6.77 -2.47 29.16
C THR A 78 -7.81 -1.92 28.19
N ASN A 79 -7.41 -1.05 27.29
CA ASN A 79 -8.32 -0.45 26.32
C ASN A 79 -8.90 -1.52 25.38
N ASN A 80 -10.15 -1.34 24.98
CA ASN A 80 -10.82 -2.22 24.03
C ASN A 80 -9.98 -2.39 22.77
N ILE A 81 -9.61 -3.63 22.48
CA ILE A 81 -8.90 -3.98 21.25
C ILE A 81 -9.94 -4.00 20.14
N GLY A 82 -9.83 -3.07 19.23
CA GLY A 82 -10.58 -3.12 17.97
C GLY A 82 -10.07 -4.31 17.14
N LEU A 83 -10.95 -5.14 16.66
CA LEU A 83 -10.59 -6.15 15.69
C LEU A 83 -10.50 -5.48 14.32
N ASP A 84 -9.29 -5.23 13.85
CA ASP A 84 -8.99 -4.88 12.47
C ASP A 84 -8.46 -6.13 11.77
N ALA A 85 -9.29 -6.74 10.94
CA ALA A 85 -8.97 -8.00 10.29
C ALA A 85 -9.31 -7.93 8.80
N THR A 86 -8.39 -8.42 7.98
CA THR A 86 -8.60 -8.63 6.55
C THR A 86 -8.53 -10.11 6.23
N ILE A 87 -9.53 -10.62 5.53
CA ILE A 87 -9.56 -11.97 4.96
C ILE A 87 -9.38 -11.84 3.46
N SER A 88 -8.46 -12.61 2.91
CA SER A 88 -8.10 -12.60 1.49
C SER A 88 -8.29 -13.99 0.89
N ALA A 89 -8.84 -14.07 -0.31
CA ALA A 89 -8.89 -15.30 -1.09
C ALA A 89 -8.78 -14.97 -2.58
N GLY A 90 -8.17 -15.87 -3.35
CA GLY A 90 -8.04 -15.66 -4.78
C GLY A 90 -7.72 -16.95 -5.53
N ILE A 91 -7.98 -16.91 -6.83
CA ILE A 91 -7.64 -17.98 -7.77
C ILE A 91 -7.22 -17.37 -9.09
N GLY A 92 -6.28 -17.99 -9.77
CA GLY A 92 -5.85 -17.54 -11.09
C GLY A 92 -5.35 -18.66 -11.97
N TYR A 93 -5.45 -18.40 -13.27
CA TYR A 93 -4.79 -19.16 -14.32
C TYR A 93 -3.45 -18.49 -14.62
N THR A 94 -2.40 -19.27 -14.70
CA THR A 94 -1.07 -18.79 -15.06
C THR A 94 -0.50 -19.65 -16.19
N SER A 95 0.22 -19.02 -17.09
CA SER A 95 1.02 -19.67 -18.14
C SER A 95 2.20 -18.74 -18.45
N GLU A 96 3.18 -19.23 -19.20
CA GLU A 96 4.35 -18.42 -19.54
C GLU A 96 3.99 -17.12 -20.28
N PRO A 97 3.14 -17.10 -21.34
CA PRO A 97 2.83 -15.88 -22.08
C PRO A 97 1.78 -14.98 -21.41
N PHE A 98 0.89 -15.56 -20.60
CA PHE A 98 -0.27 -14.85 -20.07
C PHE A 98 -0.82 -15.50 -18.79
N GLY A 99 -1.27 -14.68 -17.87
CA GLY A 99 -1.99 -15.09 -16.67
C GLY A 99 -3.14 -14.14 -16.35
N ILE A 100 -4.18 -14.66 -15.73
CA ILE A 100 -5.30 -13.89 -15.22
C ILE A 100 -5.79 -14.49 -13.90
N GLY A 101 -6.07 -13.65 -12.93
CA GLY A 101 -6.58 -14.07 -11.64
C GLY A 101 -7.61 -13.10 -11.09
N VAL A 102 -8.45 -13.60 -10.23
CA VAL A 102 -9.38 -12.82 -9.43
C VAL A 102 -9.11 -13.05 -7.95
N GLY A 103 -9.13 -11.97 -7.22
CA GLY A 103 -8.97 -11.97 -5.77
C GLY A 103 -10.10 -11.20 -5.10
N TYR A 104 -10.18 -11.37 -3.81
CA TYR A 104 -11.13 -10.66 -2.98
C TYR A 104 -10.57 -10.51 -1.58
N ASN A 105 -10.60 -9.27 -1.06
CA ASN A 105 -10.32 -8.97 0.33
C ASN A 105 -11.60 -8.46 1.00
N PHE A 106 -11.80 -8.88 2.23
CA PHE A 106 -12.76 -8.28 3.14
C PHE A 106 -12.02 -7.73 4.35
N THR A 107 -12.05 -6.41 4.53
CA THR A 107 -11.46 -5.74 5.69
C THR A 107 -12.57 -5.30 6.65
N TYR A 108 -12.52 -5.81 7.86
CA TYR A 108 -13.45 -5.44 8.92
C TYR A 108 -12.92 -4.22 9.68
N TYR A 109 -13.66 -3.14 9.70
CA TYR A 109 -13.34 -1.94 10.48
C TYR A 109 -14.11 -1.90 11.81
N ASN A 110 -15.42 -2.19 11.77
CA ASN A 110 -16.25 -2.25 12.96
C ASN A 110 -17.54 -3.03 12.67
N SER A 111 -18.44 -3.15 13.67
CA SER A 111 -19.68 -3.95 13.56
C SER A 111 -20.67 -3.45 12.48
N THR A 112 -20.46 -2.27 11.92
CA THR A 112 -21.34 -1.64 10.93
C THR A 112 -20.64 -1.23 9.65
N LEU A 113 -19.31 -1.31 9.59
CA LEU A 113 -18.50 -0.92 8.42
C LEU A 113 -17.45 -1.99 8.12
N GLY A 114 -17.51 -2.52 6.90
CA GLY A 114 -16.48 -3.33 6.29
C GLY A 114 -16.18 -2.85 4.88
N VAL A 115 -14.98 -3.12 4.39
CA VAL A 115 -14.56 -2.80 3.03
C VAL A 115 -14.42 -4.08 2.22
N HIS A 116 -15.09 -4.13 1.09
CA HIS A 116 -15.05 -5.20 0.11
C HIS A 116 -14.12 -4.80 -1.03
N THR A 117 -13.12 -5.63 -1.33
CA THR A 117 -12.12 -5.33 -2.37
C THR A 117 -12.00 -6.48 -3.35
N PRO A 118 -12.88 -6.59 -4.37
CA PRO A 118 -12.58 -7.43 -5.51
C PRO A 118 -11.33 -6.93 -6.23
N VAL A 119 -10.51 -7.88 -6.69
CA VAL A 119 -9.23 -7.59 -7.37
C VAL A 119 -9.16 -8.40 -8.65
N LEU A 120 -8.79 -7.74 -9.76
CA LEU A 120 -8.41 -8.38 -11.00
C LEU A 120 -6.90 -8.30 -11.15
N VAL A 121 -6.26 -9.44 -11.42
CA VAL A 121 -4.81 -9.55 -11.64
C VAL A 121 -4.54 -10.11 -13.02
N MET A 122 -3.60 -9.53 -13.74
CA MET A 122 -3.21 -9.97 -15.08
C MET A 122 -1.70 -9.91 -15.24
N ASN A 123 -1.15 -10.93 -15.89
CA ASN A 123 0.22 -10.95 -16.39
C ASN A 123 0.20 -11.14 -17.91
N ALA A 124 1.15 -10.55 -18.60
CA ALA A 124 1.34 -10.73 -20.03
C ALA A 124 2.82 -10.57 -20.41
N LEU A 125 3.13 -10.84 -21.68
CA LEU A 125 4.49 -10.67 -22.22
C LEU A 125 5.54 -11.46 -21.44
N ASN A 126 5.27 -12.74 -21.17
CA ASN A 126 6.15 -13.62 -20.37
C ASN A 126 6.44 -13.02 -18.97
N ASN A 127 5.38 -12.56 -18.28
CA ASN A 127 5.42 -11.89 -16.98
C ASN A 127 6.13 -10.52 -16.94
N ASN A 128 6.53 -9.96 -18.08
CA ASN A 128 7.12 -8.63 -18.14
C ASN A 128 6.11 -7.51 -17.94
N LEU A 129 4.82 -7.75 -18.20
CA LEU A 129 3.73 -6.84 -17.88
C LEU A 129 2.87 -7.46 -16.78
N ARG A 130 2.71 -6.74 -15.68
CA ARG A 130 1.85 -7.13 -14.55
C ARG A 130 0.90 -6.00 -14.22
N ILE A 131 -0.36 -6.34 -13.96
CA ILE A 131 -1.42 -5.37 -13.65
C ILE A 131 -2.24 -5.92 -12.50
N ALA A 132 -2.52 -5.08 -11.51
CA ALA A 132 -3.52 -5.35 -10.47
C ALA A 132 -4.52 -4.19 -10.40
N VAL A 133 -5.80 -4.54 -10.37
CA VAL A 133 -6.92 -3.60 -10.33
C VAL A 133 -7.78 -3.94 -9.10
N PRO A 134 -7.43 -3.44 -7.91
CA PRO A 134 -8.28 -3.52 -6.74
C PRO A 134 -9.38 -2.46 -6.83
N VAL A 135 -10.60 -2.81 -6.45
CA VAL A 135 -11.73 -1.86 -6.33
C VAL A 135 -12.30 -1.98 -4.93
N GLN A 136 -12.04 -1.02 -4.08
CA GLN A 136 -12.56 -0.98 -2.72
C GLN A 136 -13.97 -0.38 -2.72
N VAL A 137 -14.89 -1.05 -2.03
CA VAL A 137 -16.26 -0.58 -1.83
C VAL A 137 -16.64 -0.74 -0.36
N ALA A 138 -17.09 0.34 0.25
CA ALA A 138 -17.61 0.35 1.61
C ALA A 138 -19.00 0.98 1.64
N VAL A 139 -19.97 0.29 2.21
CA VAL A 139 -21.34 0.78 2.35
C VAL A 139 -21.83 0.54 3.76
N SER A 140 -22.39 1.55 4.41
CA SER A 140 -22.96 1.40 5.74
C SER A 140 -24.08 2.40 5.99
N LYS A 141 -25.12 1.97 6.66
CA LYS A 141 -26.17 2.88 7.15
C LYS A 141 -25.73 3.69 8.36
N GLU A 142 -24.82 3.13 9.17
CA GLU A 142 -24.33 3.72 10.43
C GLU A 142 -22.80 3.47 10.52
N PRO A 143 -21.98 4.18 9.75
CA PRO A 143 -20.57 3.80 9.50
C PRO A 143 -19.67 3.81 10.73
N PHE A 144 -19.97 4.60 11.75
CA PHE A 144 -19.10 4.81 12.91
C PHE A 144 -19.65 4.21 14.22
N GLY A 145 -20.41 3.13 14.09
CA GLY A 145 -20.88 2.30 15.20
C GLY A 145 -22.20 2.76 15.82
N LYS A 146 -22.88 1.84 16.48
CA LYS A 146 -24.13 2.11 17.21
C LYS A 146 -23.81 2.80 18.53
N GLY A 147 -24.49 3.90 18.82
CA GLY A 147 -24.49 4.52 20.15
C GLY A 147 -23.66 5.78 20.34
N THR A 148 -22.90 6.24 19.39
CA THR A 148 -22.17 7.51 19.45
C THR A 148 -23.00 8.70 18.95
N GLY A 149 -24.25 8.89 19.47
CA GLY A 149 -25.09 10.02 19.07
C GLY A 149 -25.21 10.20 17.55
N ASN A 150 -25.55 9.15 16.87
CA ASN A 150 -25.47 8.88 15.43
C ASN A 150 -25.76 10.07 14.50
N ASN A 151 -24.76 10.91 14.31
CA ASN A 151 -24.83 12.02 13.37
C ASN A 151 -24.54 11.61 11.92
N TRP A 152 -24.02 10.38 11.70
CA TRP A 152 -23.48 9.97 10.40
C TRP A 152 -24.29 8.81 9.84
N LYS A 153 -24.86 8.96 8.67
CA LYS A 153 -25.69 7.94 8.03
C LYS A 153 -25.35 7.80 6.54
N ASP A 154 -25.74 6.65 6.00
CA ASP A 154 -25.75 6.38 4.56
C ASP A 154 -24.37 6.59 3.91
N TYR A 155 -23.34 5.97 4.50
CA TYR A 155 -21.98 6.00 4.00
C TYR A 155 -21.84 5.18 2.72
N LEU A 156 -21.20 5.77 1.71
CA LEU A 156 -20.70 5.11 0.51
C LEU A 156 -19.28 5.56 0.25
N GLY A 157 -18.34 4.62 0.22
CA GLY A 157 -16.95 4.84 -0.21
C GLY A 157 -16.60 3.92 -1.36
N VAL A 158 -15.90 4.44 -2.36
CA VAL A 158 -15.31 3.68 -3.46
C VAL A 158 -13.91 4.19 -3.71
N SER A 159 -12.92 3.30 -3.80
CA SER A 159 -11.56 3.69 -4.18
C SER A 159 -10.86 2.60 -4.98
N THR A 160 -9.82 2.98 -5.69
CA THR A 160 -8.93 2.06 -6.39
C THR A 160 -7.51 2.62 -6.41
N ASP A 161 -6.52 1.72 -6.40
CA ASP A 161 -5.12 2.00 -6.66
C ASP A 161 -4.63 0.96 -7.68
N ILE A 162 -4.80 1.29 -8.97
CA ILE A 162 -4.41 0.40 -10.07
C ILE A 162 -2.90 0.42 -10.17
N GLN A 163 -2.29 -0.76 -10.17
CA GLN A 163 -0.85 -0.93 -10.33
C GLN A 163 -0.55 -1.56 -11.67
N ILE A 164 0.45 -1.00 -12.34
CA ILE A 164 0.99 -1.51 -13.60
C ILE A 164 2.51 -1.57 -13.44
N ARG A 165 3.10 -2.73 -13.67
CA ARG A 165 4.56 -2.94 -13.73
C ARG A 165 4.95 -3.46 -15.10
N TYR A 166 5.92 -2.80 -15.71
CA TYR A 166 6.48 -3.24 -16.98
C TYR A 166 8.00 -3.35 -16.87
N TYR A 167 8.51 -4.54 -17.12
CA TYR A 167 9.94 -4.85 -17.18
C TYR A 167 10.40 -4.79 -18.63
N THR A 168 11.29 -3.85 -18.94
CA THR A 168 11.67 -3.53 -20.33
C THR A 168 12.63 -4.55 -20.95
N GLY A 169 13.35 -5.31 -20.13
CA GLY A 169 14.44 -6.16 -20.57
C GLY A 169 15.73 -5.41 -20.95
N ILE A 170 15.80 -4.10 -20.66
CA ILE A 170 16.96 -3.24 -20.96
C ILE A 170 17.65 -2.90 -19.63
N ASP A 171 18.92 -3.28 -19.47
CA ASP A 171 19.67 -3.08 -18.22
C ASP A 171 19.75 -1.59 -17.81
N ALA A 172 19.92 -0.69 -18.77
CA ALA A 172 20.01 0.74 -18.51
C ALA A 172 18.67 1.36 -18.06
N PHE A 173 17.53 0.74 -18.42
CA PHE A 173 16.19 1.19 -18.08
C PHE A 173 15.30 -0.04 -17.86
N ASN A 174 15.36 -0.62 -16.67
CA ASN A 174 14.91 -1.99 -16.44
C ASN A 174 13.42 -2.11 -16.14
N ALA A 175 12.77 -1.10 -15.56
CA ALA A 175 11.35 -1.19 -15.25
C ALA A 175 10.65 0.17 -15.19
N ILE A 176 9.34 0.16 -15.43
CA ILE A 176 8.41 1.24 -15.16
C ILE A 176 7.32 0.70 -14.24
N ARG A 177 6.99 1.45 -13.18
CA ARG A 177 5.82 1.21 -12.35
C ARG A 177 4.90 2.41 -12.43
N VAL A 178 3.61 2.18 -12.63
CA VAL A 178 2.58 3.22 -12.66
C VAL A 178 1.49 2.85 -11.68
N TYR A 179 1.06 3.82 -10.90
CA TYR A 179 -0.06 3.73 -9.97
C TYR A 179 -1.09 4.78 -10.37
N VAL A 180 -2.34 4.36 -10.54
CA VAL A 180 -3.46 5.25 -10.83
C VAL A 180 -4.46 5.15 -9.70
N LYS A 181 -4.66 6.26 -9.01
CA LYS A 181 -5.45 6.34 -7.79
C LYS A 181 -6.74 7.11 -8.03
N TYR A 182 -7.82 6.57 -7.52
CA TYR A 182 -9.11 7.25 -7.46
C TYR A 182 -9.78 6.93 -6.13
N GLY A 183 -10.43 7.91 -5.55
CA GLY A 183 -11.23 7.70 -4.36
C GLY A 183 -12.39 8.67 -4.28
N GLN A 184 -13.49 8.16 -3.75
CA GLN A 184 -14.63 8.96 -3.31
C GLN A 184 -15.22 8.38 -2.05
N SER A 185 -15.73 9.25 -1.18
CA SER A 185 -16.53 8.84 -0.03
C SER A 185 -17.55 9.92 0.31
N GLY A 186 -18.68 9.50 0.85
CA GLY A 186 -19.74 10.42 1.25
C GLY A 186 -20.65 9.81 2.30
N TYR A 187 -21.30 10.67 3.06
CA TYR A 187 -22.30 10.33 4.06
C TYR A 187 -23.16 11.54 4.40
N LYS A 188 -24.26 11.30 5.06
CA LYS A 188 -25.14 12.34 5.58
C LYS A 188 -24.84 12.62 7.05
N GLU A 189 -24.55 13.87 7.37
CA GLU A 189 -24.54 14.35 8.75
C GLU A 189 -25.95 14.78 9.15
N VAL A 190 -26.54 14.06 10.11
CA VAL A 190 -27.97 14.22 10.44
C VAL A 190 -28.23 15.46 11.29
N GLN A 191 -27.33 15.80 12.21
CA GLN A 191 -27.50 16.88 13.17
C GLN A 191 -27.60 18.25 12.49
N ASN A 192 -26.74 18.50 11.51
CA ASN A 192 -26.72 19.74 10.74
C ASN A 192 -27.40 19.60 9.37
N ASN A 193 -27.94 18.42 9.06
CA ASN A 193 -28.54 18.07 7.77
C ASN A 193 -27.60 18.37 6.59
N MET A 194 -26.31 18.05 6.73
CA MET A 194 -25.28 18.29 5.71
C MET A 194 -24.95 17.01 4.94
N ASP A 195 -24.85 17.14 3.64
CA ASP A 195 -24.30 16.10 2.79
C ASP A 195 -22.78 16.29 2.68
N MET A 196 -22.04 15.33 3.21
CA MET A 196 -20.57 15.28 3.15
C MET A 196 -20.15 14.44 1.96
N PHE A 197 -19.21 14.94 1.17
CA PHE A 197 -18.67 14.23 0.03
C PHE A 197 -17.25 14.70 -0.29
N GLN A 198 -16.37 13.76 -0.56
CA GLN A 198 -15.02 14.05 -1.03
C GLN A 198 -14.64 13.10 -2.17
N GLN A 199 -13.78 13.59 -3.05
CA GLN A 199 -13.33 12.86 -4.21
C GLN A 199 -11.92 13.29 -4.59
N SER A 200 -11.06 12.33 -4.94
CA SER A 200 -9.70 12.59 -5.37
C SER A 200 -9.28 11.70 -6.53
N VAL A 201 -8.28 12.17 -7.26
CA VAL A 201 -7.54 11.39 -8.25
C VAL A 201 -6.05 11.63 -8.06
N GLY A 202 -5.26 10.61 -8.39
CA GLY A 202 -3.81 10.73 -8.34
C GLY A 202 -3.14 9.73 -9.25
N PHE A 203 -1.85 9.97 -9.48
CA PHE A 203 -0.98 9.00 -10.13
C PHE A 203 0.42 9.06 -9.52
N GLU A 204 1.12 7.94 -9.59
CA GLU A 204 2.54 7.88 -9.29
C GLU A 204 3.22 7.07 -10.39
N THR A 205 4.40 7.49 -10.81
CA THR A 205 5.22 6.76 -11.75
C THR A 205 6.64 6.63 -11.21
N ARG A 206 7.20 5.43 -11.31
CA ARG A 206 8.58 5.12 -10.95
C ARG A 206 9.31 4.59 -12.18
N PHE A 207 10.47 5.19 -12.49
CA PHE A 207 11.34 4.83 -13.59
C PHE A 207 12.63 4.24 -13.03
N TYR A 208 12.87 2.95 -13.23
CA TYR A 208 14.01 2.21 -12.66
C TYR A 208 15.14 2.11 -13.67
N PHE A 209 16.35 2.36 -13.19
CA PHE A 209 17.56 2.42 -14.02
C PHE A 209 18.65 1.53 -13.45
N LEU A 210 19.55 1.08 -14.33
CA LEU A 210 20.87 0.53 -13.96
C LEU A 210 20.81 -0.55 -12.86
N ASN A 211 20.00 -1.59 -13.06
CA ASN A 211 20.00 -2.73 -12.13
C ASN A 211 21.37 -3.43 -12.16
N THR A 212 22.29 -2.97 -11.31
CA THR A 212 23.70 -3.35 -11.35
C THR A 212 24.06 -4.15 -10.10
N ALA A 213 24.55 -5.37 -10.30
CA ALA A 213 25.09 -6.22 -9.23
C ALA A 213 26.59 -5.99 -9.05
N ILE A 214 27.02 -5.73 -7.82
CA ILE A 214 28.42 -5.57 -7.40
C ILE A 214 28.67 -6.55 -6.25
N GLY A 215 29.14 -7.75 -6.58
CA GLY A 215 29.24 -8.83 -5.59
C GLY A 215 27.87 -9.24 -5.06
N ASN A 216 27.69 -9.17 -3.76
CA ASN A 216 26.43 -9.50 -3.07
C ASN A 216 25.51 -8.27 -2.92
N VAL A 217 25.86 -7.14 -3.50
CA VAL A 217 25.07 -5.91 -3.45
C VAL A 217 24.50 -5.61 -4.83
N THR A 218 23.23 -5.28 -4.90
CA THR A 218 22.55 -4.79 -6.11
C THR A 218 22.12 -3.36 -5.89
N VAL A 219 22.39 -2.52 -6.87
CA VAL A 219 21.98 -1.11 -6.87
C VAL A 219 21.00 -0.88 -8.02
N ASN A 220 19.83 -0.33 -7.71
CA ASN A 220 18.77 -0.07 -8.67
C ASN A 220 18.14 1.31 -8.41
N PRO A 221 18.75 2.41 -8.89
CA PRO A 221 18.19 3.73 -8.70
C PRO A 221 16.90 3.93 -9.50
N PHE A 222 16.01 4.75 -8.97
CA PHE A 222 14.79 5.13 -9.68
C PHE A 222 14.39 6.59 -9.43
N LEU A 223 13.64 7.14 -10.37
CA LEU A 223 12.95 8.41 -10.22
C LEU A 223 11.49 8.15 -9.91
N LYS A 224 10.98 8.81 -8.89
CA LYS A 224 9.58 8.80 -8.48
C LYS A 224 8.96 10.16 -8.78
N VAL A 225 7.80 10.16 -9.43
CA VAL A 225 6.97 11.35 -9.64
C VAL A 225 5.55 10.99 -9.23
N ALA A 226 4.97 11.73 -8.30
CA ALA A 226 3.61 11.57 -7.83
C ALA A 226 2.84 12.90 -7.93
N PHE A 227 1.56 12.81 -8.28
CA PHE A 227 0.62 13.92 -8.29
C PHE A 227 -0.71 13.43 -7.75
N ASN A 228 -1.27 14.15 -6.78
CA ASN A 228 -2.60 13.89 -6.27
C ASN A 228 -3.39 15.20 -6.23
N THR A 229 -4.70 15.13 -6.47
CA THR A 229 -5.58 16.31 -6.40
C THR A 229 -6.96 15.93 -5.85
N ALA A 230 -7.50 16.80 -5.02
CA ALA A 230 -8.88 16.72 -4.63
C ALA A 230 -9.78 17.29 -5.73
N LEU A 231 -10.78 16.55 -6.17
CA LEU A 231 -11.81 17.02 -7.08
C LEU A 231 -12.98 17.66 -6.31
N VAL A 232 -13.30 17.10 -5.15
CA VAL A 232 -14.28 17.60 -4.19
C VAL A 232 -13.71 17.41 -2.79
N GLY A 233 -13.90 18.38 -1.91
CA GLY A 233 -13.24 18.40 -0.61
C GLY A 233 -11.78 18.82 -0.72
N ASN A 234 -11.00 18.64 0.32
CA ASN A 234 -9.59 19.02 0.38
C ASN A 234 -8.64 17.83 0.58
N ASN A 235 -9.14 16.60 0.66
CA ASN A 235 -8.32 15.41 0.75
C ASN A 235 -7.88 14.98 -0.66
N THR A 236 -6.57 14.97 -0.91
CA THR A 236 -5.97 14.60 -2.18
C THR A 236 -5.82 13.09 -2.37
N MET A 237 -6.03 12.28 -1.30
CA MET A 237 -5.98 10.82 -1.33
C MET A 237 -7.16 10.22 -0.54
N VAL A 238 -8.35 10.21 -1.15
CA VAL A 238 -9.54 9.62 -0.54
C VAL A 238 -9.53 8.10 -0.67
N ARG A 239 -9.87 7.40 0.42
CA ARG A 239 -10.01 5.93 0.43
C ARG A 239 -11.40 5.51 0.90
N ALA A 240 -11.86 4.34 0.43
CA ALA A 240 -13.08 3.74 0.92
C ALA A 240 -12.91 3.25 2.37
N GLY A 241 -13.91 3.45 3.20
CA GLY A 241 -13.87 3.08 4.63
C GLY A 241 -13.37 4.19 5.55
N GLU A 242 -12.73 5.24 5.01
CA GLU A 242 -12.23 6.36 5.80
C GLU A 242 -13.33 7.35 6.16
N ALA A 243 -13.23 7.91 7.37
CA ALA A 243 -14.12 8.95 7.83
C ALA A 243 -13.75 10.32 7.21
N ILE A 244 -14.75 11.14 6.97
CA ILE A 244 -14.57 12.50 6.46
C ILE A 244 -14.74 13.48 7.63
N TYR A 245 -13.66 14.11 8.03
CA TYR A 245 -13.70 15.08 9.15
C TYR A 245 -13.55 16.55 8.71
N SER A 246 -13.37 16.77 7.41
CA SER A 246 -13.10 18.12 6.90
C SER A 246 -14.38 18.91 6.68
N ILE A 247 -14.43 20.15 7.17
CA ILE A 247 -15.48 21.11 6.85
C ILE A 247 -15.53 21.44 5.34
N TYR A 248 -14.41 21.26 4.64
CA TYR A 248 -14.33 21.47 3.18
C TYR A 248 -14.97 20.33 2.37
N ALA A 249 -15.31 19.22 3.00
CA ALA A 249 -15.98 18.09 2.36
C ALA A 249 -17.51 18.25 2.28
N GLN A 250 -18.08 19.39 2.69
CA GLN A 250 -19.49 19.69 2.47
C GLN A 250 -19.75 19.82 0.96
N LYS A 251 -20.80 19.19 0.48
CA LYS A 251 -21.12 19.08 -0.96
C LYS A 251 -21.30 20.44 -1.65
N ASP A 252 -21.72 21.46 -0.91
CA ASP A 252 -21.96 22.80 -1.44
C ASP A 252 -20.69 23.66 -1.56
N ILE A 253 -19.59 23.23 -0.96
CA ILE A 253 -18.32 23.94 -1.06
C ILE A 253 -17.72 23.72 -2.44
N LYS A 254 -17.42 24.82 -3.14
CA LYS A 254 -16.85 24.81 -4.49
C LYS A 254 -15.46 25.40 -4.49
N TRP A 255 -14.58 24.72 -5.20
CA TRP A 255 -13.23 25.19 -5.47
C TRP A 255 -13.19 25.98 -6.78
N ASP A 256 -12.49 27.12 -6.78
CA ASP A 256 -12.07 27.84 -7.98
C ASP A 256 -10.80 27.22 -8.57
N LYS A 257 -9.89 26.78 -7.66
CA LYS A 257 -8.72 25.98 -7.97
C LYS A 257 -8.59 24.84 -6.96
N ASN A 258 -8.50 23.62 -7.44
CA ASN A 258 -8.50 22.44 -6.59
C ASN A 258 -7.18 22.28 -5.81
N PRO A 259 -7.23 21.78 -4.56
CA PRO A 259 -6.03 21.39 -3.83
C PRO A 259 -5.25 20.29 -4.55
N TYR A 260 -3.92 20.33 -4.46
CA TYR A 260 -3.06 19.29 -5.01
C TYR A 260 -1.76 19.14 -4.24
N ASP A 261 -1.11 18.00 -4.39
CA ASP A 261 0.27 17.76 -4.02
C ASP A 261 1.06 17.14 -5.19
N ILE A 262 2.33 17.51 -5.28
CA ILE A 262 3.28 16.97 -6.25
C ILE A 262 4.53 16.57 -5.49
N THR A 263 5.05 15.37 -5.76
CA THR A 263 6.34 14.92 -5.26
C THR A 263 7.18 14.42 -6.43
N ALA A 264 8.44 14.87 -6.50
CA ALA A 264 9.44 14.34 -7.42
C ALA A 264 10.70 14.00 -6.62
N ALA A 265 11.16 12.75 -6.68
CA ALA A 265 12.29 12.28 -5.88
C ALA A 265 13.19 11.33 -6.68
N ALA A 266 14.50 11.43 -6.44
CA ALA A 266 15.46 10.40 -6.77
C ALA A 266 15.60 9.44 -5.57
N VAL A 267 15.55 8.16 -5.85
CA VAL A 267 15.61 7.08 -4.86
C VAL A 267 16.71 6.11 -5.28
N LEU A 268 17.49 5.64 -4.31
CA LEU A 268 18.54 4.68 -4.54
C LEU A 268 18.18 3.35 -3.87
N GLY A 269 17.61 2.41 -4.62
CA GLY A 269 17.38 1.05 -4.13
C GLY A 269 18.71 0.30 -3.99
N ILE A 270 19.01 -0.18 -2.81
CA ILE A 270 20.21 -0.99 -2.51
C ILE A 270 19.76 -2.27 -1.83
N THR A 271 20.11 -3.40 -2.42
CA THR A 271 19.89 -4.72 -1.83
C THR A 271 21.23 -5.38 -1.54
N ALA A 272 21.42 -5.89 -0.34
CA ALA A 272 22.61 -6.66 0.05
C ALA A 272 22.18 -8.00 0.66
N ASN A 273 22.66 -9.10 0.10
CA ASN A 273 22.24 -10.44 0.49
C ASN A 273 23.43 -11.30 0.91
N SER A 274 23.23 -12.08 1.97
CA SER A 274 24.08 -13.18 2.39
C SER A 274 23.22 -14.44 2.64
N ASP A 275 23.82 -15.52 3.06
CA ASP A 275 23.09 -16.77 3.36
C ASP A 275 22.11 -16.63 4.52
N ILE A 276 22.32 -15.67 5.42
CA ILE A 276 21.55 -15.52 6.66
C ILE A 276 20.83 -14.15 6.70
N VAL A 277 21.39 -13.13 6.05
CA VAL A 277 20.90 -11.75 6.17
C VAL A 277 20.58 -11.18 4.79
N SER A 278 19.41 -10.62 4.64
CA SER A 278 19.01 -9.78 3.51
C SER A 278 18.71 -8.37 4.02
N LEU A 279 19.31 -7.37 3.40
CA LEU A 279 19.12 -5.96 3.70
C LEU A 279 18.66 -5.24 2.42
N TYR A 280 17.57 -4.49 2.53
CA TYR A 280 17.13 -3.57 1.52
C TYR A 280 17.08 -2.15 2.09
N VAL A 281 17.56 -1.15 1.35
CA VAL A 281 17.53 0.27 1.77
C VAL A 281 17.17 1.15 0.58
N GLU A 282 16.26 2.10 0.80
CA GLU A 282 15.83 3.12 -0.18
C GLU A 282 16.03 4.55 0.38
N PRO A 283 17.26 5.10 0.44
CA PRO A 283 17.41 6.52 0.67
C PRO A 283 16.83 7.34 -0.50
N SER A 284 16.14 8.40 -0.17
CA SER A 284 15.44 9.26 -1.13
C SER A 284 15.68 10.74 -0.86
N LEU A 285 15.78 11.51 -1.96
CA LEU A 285 15.90 12.96 -1.91
C LEU A 285 15.08 13.56 -3.07
N GLY A 286 14.32 14.60 -2.78
CA GLY A 286 13.44 15.17 -3.77
C GLY A 286 12.82 16.50 -3.35
N TYR A 287 11.73 16.81 -4.02
CA TYR A 287 11.00 18.04 -3.87
C TYR A 287 9.50 17.74 -3.76
N THR A 288 8.83 18.47 -2.88
CA THR A 288 7.36 18.43 -2.74
C THR A 288 6.79 19.85 -2.87
N ALA A 289 5.68 19.95 -3.60
CA ALA A 289 4.87 21.15 -3.66
C ALA A 289 3.43 20.81 -3.24
N VAL A 290 2.88 21.57 -2.32
CA VAL A 290 1.52 21.41 -1.81
C VAL A 290 0.75 22.69 -2.01
N TYR A 291 -0.43 22.60 -2.61
CA TYR A 291 -1.34 23.71 -2.81
C TYR A 291 -2.67 23.42 -2.12
N GLY A 292 -3.05 24.27 -1.18
CA GLY A 292 -4.26 24.13 -0.37
C GLY A 292 -5.57 24.42 -1.10
N GLY A 293 -5.50 24.84 -2.37
CA GLY A 293 -6.67 25.20 -3.16
C GLY A 293 -7.16 26.62 -2.94
N LYS A 294 -8.10 27.07 -3.78
CA LYS A 294 -8.82 28.34 -3.66
C LYS A 294 -10.31 28.09 -3.70
N LEU A 295 -11.02 28.46 -2.65
CA LEU A 295 -12.46 28.43 -2.64
C LEU A 295 -13.05 29.53 -3.52
N GLN A 296 -14.20 29.28 -4.18
CA GLN A 296 -14.93 30.29 -4.95
C GLN A 296 -15.37 31.48 -4.10
N THR A 297 -15.61 31.25 -2.82
CA THR A 297 -16.03 32.29 -1.85
C THR A 297 -14.86 32.99 -1.17
N ALA A 298 -13.62 32.50 -1.35
CA ALA A 298 -12.45 33.09 -0.70
C ALA A 298 -11.90 34.29 -1.52
N ALA A 299 -11.63 35.38 -0.82
CA ALA A 299 -11.01 36.57 -1.43
C ALA A 299 -9.52 36.34 -1.76
N ALA A 300 -8.84 35.52 -0.94
CA ALA A 300 -7.41 35.20 -1.12
C ALA A 300 -7.23 33.81 -1.72
N ASP A 301 -6.17 33.65 -2.50
CA ASP A 301 -5.68 32.38 -2.99
C ASP A 301 -4.74 31.73 -1.95
N SER A 302 -4.70 30.40 -1.88
CA SER A 302 -3.67 29.72 -1.13
C SER A 302 -2.33 29.91 -1.81
N ILE A 303 -1.25 29.90 -1.05
CA ILE A 303 0.10 29.86 -1.60
C ILE A 303 0.49 28.40 -1.86
N VAL A 304 1.36 28.18 -2.83
CA VAL A 304 2.01 26.88 -3.01
C VAL A 304 3.14 26.77 -2.00
N GLU A 305 3.07 25.79 -1.13
CA GLU A 305 4.13 25.47 -0.19
C GLU A 305 5.16 24.55 -0.85
N HIS A 306 6.42 24.93 -0.78
CA HIS A 306 7.53 24.21 -1.39
C HIS A 306 8.42 23.64 -0.28
N SER A 307 8.76 22.36 -0.37
CA SER A 307 9.63 21.70 0.62
C SER A 307 10.61 20.74 -0.02
N LEU A 308 11.74 20.56 0.65
CA LEU A 308 12.65 19.45 0.38
C LEU A 308 11.98 18.17 0.89
N TYR A 309 11.92 17.15 0.06
CA TYR A 309 11.55 15.80 0.45
C TYR A 309 12.83 15.00 0.70
N TRP A 310 12.91 14.34 1.85
CA TRP A 310 13.94 13.35 2.12
C TRP A 310 13.33 12.19 2.93
N GLY A 311 13.90 11.01 2.75
CA GLY A 311 13.49 9.84 3.49
C GLY A 311 14.48 8.70 3.32
N ALA A 312 14.32 7.68 4.15
CA ALA A 312 14.98 6.41 4.00
C ALA A 312 14.05 5.30 4.48
N TYR A 313 13.78 4.35 3.60
CA TYR A 313 13.11 3.11 3.94
C TYR A 313 14.16 2.00 4.05
N ALA A 314 14.01 1.10 5.00
CA ALA A 314 14.90 -0.04 5.16
C ALA A 314 14.13 -1.28 5.61
N GLU A 315 14.56 -2.43 5.09
CA GLU A 315 14.10 -3.77 5.48
C GLU A 315 15.32 -4.62 5.81
N LEU A 316 15.30 -5.26 6.97
CA LEU A 316 16.32 -6.23 7.39
C LEU A 316 15.64 -7.55 7.69
N TYR A 317 16.12 -8.60 7.04
CA TYR A 317 15.66 -9.97 7.24
C TYR A 317 16.82 -10.82 7.72
N ILE A 318 16.62 -11.57 8.80
CA ILE A 318 17.60 -12.48 9.36
C ILE A 318 16.97 -13.87 9.46
N THR A 319 17.54 -14.85 8.76
CA THR A 319 17.11 -16.25 8.72
C THR A 319 18.12 -17.11 9.49
N PRO A 320 18.04 -17.13 10.84
CA PRO A 320 19.05 -17.79 11.66
C PRO A 320 19.02 -19.32 11.56
N VAL A 321 17.85 -19.87 11.21
CA VAL A 321 17.61 -21.28 10.95
C VAL A 321 16.65 -21.40 9.78
N GLN A 322 16.62 -22.57 9.13
CA GLN A 322 15.68 -22.84 8.06
C GLN A 322 14.25 -22.56 8.51
N ASP A 323 13.43 -22.00 7.63
CA ASP A 323 11.99 -21.72 7.79
C ASP A 323 11.63 -20.70 8.89
N LEU A 324 12.62 -20.07 9.53
CA LEU A 324 12.40 -19.03 10.53
C LEU A 324 13.11 -17.73 10.12
N GLU A 325 12.37 -16.66 9.99
CA GLU A 325 12.87 -15.33 9.63
C GLU A 325 12.47 -14.31 10.69
N TRP A 326 13.42 -13.54 11.16
CA TRP A 326 13.19 -12.32 11.90
C TRP A 326 13.30 -11.14 10.94
N TYR A 327 12.31 -10.28 10.93
CA TYR A 327 12.29 -9.08 10.11
C TYR A 327 12.26 -7.82 10.95
N PHE A 328 12.83 -6.77 10.39
CA PHE A 328 12.79 -5.41 10.89
C PHE A 328 12.62 -4.46 9.71
N GLU A 329 11.61 -3.59 9.80
CA GLU A 329 11.31 -2.56 8.80
C GLU A 329 11.38 -1.19 9.47
N MET A 330 11.84 -0.20 8.74
CA MET A 330 11.95 1.17 9.19
C MET A 330 11.62 2.13 8.05
N ASP A 331 10.78 3.11 8.34
CA ASP A 331 10.58 4.30 7.50
C ASP A 331 10.93 5.54 8.31
N VAL A 332 11.77 6.39 7.75
CA VAL A 332 12.09 7.70 8.28
C VAL A 332 12.01 8.73 7.17
N ASN A 333 11.23 9.79 7.37
CA ASN A 333 11.07 10.85 6.36
C ASN A 333 10.69 12.18 7.02
N ASN A 334 10.66 13.25 6.23
CA ASN A 334 10.30 14.59 6.72
C ASN A 334 8.81 14.93 6.54
N SER A 335 7.94 13.95 6.32
CA SER A 335 6.50 14.20 6.33
C SER A 335 6.01 14.34 7.77
N ASN A 336 5.44 15.49 8.10
CA ASN A 336 4.81 15.70 9.39
C ASN A 336 3.31 15.38 9.26
N THR A 337 2.95 14.11 9.52
CA THR A 337 1.58 13.63 9.38
C THR A 337 0.71 13.89 10.62
N ASP A 338 1.30 14.12 11.80
CA ASP A 338 0.57 14.09 13.07
C ASP A 338 0.38 15.47 13.74
N GLY A 339 0.70 16.56 13.03
CA GLY A 339 0.63 17.89 13.65
C GLY A 339 1.62 18.09 14.84
N SER A 340 2.56 17.18 15.00
CA SER A 340 3.64 17.31 15.99
C SER A 340 4.66 18.34 15.51
N ASN A 341 5.30 19.05 16.44
CA ASN A 341 6.38 19.99 16.14
C ASN A 341 7.70 19.28 15.74
N ILE A 342 7.69 17.97 15.59
CA ILE A 342 8.84 17.17 15.18
C ILE A 342 8.82 17.03 13.67
N PRO A 343 9.81 17.56 12.94
CA PRO A 343 9.81 17.54 11.46
C PRO A 343 10.25 16.20 10.88
N VAL A 344 10.14 15.12 11.62
CA VAL A 344 10.56 13.78 11.22
C VAL A 344 9.48 12.78 11.59
N HIS A 345 8.99 12.06 10.59
CA HIS A 345 8.20 10.85 10.77
C HIS A 345 9.15 9.67 10.94
N PHE A 346 8.89 8.81 11.91
CA PHE A 346 9.66 7.59 12.14
C PHE A 346 8.71 6.46 12.51
N GLU A 347 8.74 5.41 11.71
CA GLU A 347 7.96 4.21 11.93
C GLU A 347 8.87 2.98 11.87
N THR A 348 8.63 2.02 12.76
CA THR A 348 9.34 0.74 12.76
C THR A 348 8.38 -0.41 12.99
N THR A 349 8.62 -1.50 12.29
CA THR A 349 7.91 -2.75 12.48
C THR A 349 8.93 -3.88 12.64
N THR A 350 8.72 -4.79 13.56
CA THR A 350 9.54 -5.99 13.72
C THR A 350 8.68 -7.18 14.08
N GLY A 351 9.11 -8.35 13.72
CA GLY A 351 8.42 -9.59 14.05
C GLY A 351 9.12 -10.82 13.50
N ILE A 352 8.46 -11.95 13.61
CA ILE A 352 8.96 -13.25 13.18
C ILE A 352 8.01 -13.81 12.14
N THR A 353 8.55 -14.31 11.04
CA THR A 353 7.84 -15.10 10.03
C THR A 353 8.30 -16.55 10.14
N TRP A 354 7.35 -17.46 10.23
CA TRP A 354 7.58 -18.88 10.14
C TRP A 354 7.03 -19.39 8.80
N TYR A 355 7.92 -19.94 7.99
CA TYR A 355 7.56 -20.61 6.75
C TYR A 355 7.19 -22.05 7.08
N LEU A 356 5.94 -22.41 6.87
CA LEU A 356 5.47 -23.75 7.13
C LEU A 356 5.93 -24.68 6.00
N PRO A 357 6.34 -25.93 6.28
CA PRO A 357 6.75 -26.85 5.24
C PRO A 357 5.60 -27.13 4.28
N GLU A 358 5.90 -27.18 3.00
CA GLU A 358 4.96 -27.62 1.97
C GLU A 358 4.71 -29.13 2.14
N PHE A 359 3.44 -29.54 2.03
CA PHE A 359 3.03 -30.95 2.08
C PHE A 359 2.95 -31.55 0.70
#